data_a095ee48767a3af309167817f664ebbe
#
_entry.id   a095ee48767a3af309167817f664ebbe
#
_cell.length_a   1.000
_cell.length_b   1.000
_cell.length_c   1.000
_cell.angle_alpha   90.00
_cell.angle_beta   90.00
_cell.angle_gamma   90.00
#
_symmetry.space_group_name_H-M   'P 1'
#
loop_
_entity.id
_entity.type
_entity.pdbx_description
1 polymer ?
#
loop_
_entity_poly.entity_id
_entity_poly.type
_entity_poly.pdbx_seq_one_letter_code
_entity_poly.pdbx_strand_id
1 'polypeptide(L)'
;MTRPLRIPAVVLGLALALAGCGGGDTPASTPTAGGTGLEKTTIKVGALPVPDPAALYIAQAKGFFQAEGLTVEPVTITGGAAALPQIESGALDISQTNYVSTILAAGQGKKIKLVADMYQAAPNTFAIMVAKDSPIQSVADLKGKTVLVNNLRNIATLAVTSQLKAAGLAETDVKFAEKPFPEMGNAINSGQGDAIWITEPFITANKNTLGFRTIADTMTGATADLPIAGWMASEEWAAENPRTLAAFQRAIAKAQQLASSDRKEVEAILPTYTKIDAKTAAAITLGAFPATLDPARLQKVADLMLEYKYISSPVDVKSMIVPTSG
;
A
#
# COMPACT_ATOMS: atom_id res chain seq x y z
N MET A 1 -18.82 -62.20 -24.79
CA MET A 1 -20.18 -62.25 -25.39
C MET A 1 -20.51 -60.82 -25.76
N THR A 2 -20.09 -60.39 -26.95
CA THR A 2 -20.81 -60.32 -28.25
C THR A 2 -22.20 -59.71 -28.15
N ARG A 3 -22.46 -58.46 -28.61
CA ARG A 3 -22.72 -58.15 -30.02
C ARG A 3 -23.00 -56.64 -30.24
N PRO A 4 -22.66 -56.05 -31.40
CA PRO A 4 -22.93 -54.65 -31.77
C PRO A 4 -24.23 -54.53 -32.59
N LEU A 5 -24.82 -53.34 -32.71
CA LEU A 5 -25.87 -53.04 -33.69
C LEU A 5 -25.73 -51.58 -34.21
N ARG A 6 -25.34 -51.42 -35.29
CA ARG A 6 -25.61 -51.06 -36.72
C ARG A 6 -26.49 -49.82 -36.89
N ILE A 7 -25.91 -48.89 -37.65
CA ILE A 7 -26.43 -47.69 -38.35
C ILE A 7 -27.51 -48.08 -39.39
N PRO A 8 -28.42 -47.16 -39.76
CA PRO A 8 -28.41 -46.80 -41.17
C PRO A 8 -28.34 -45.30 -41.48
N ALA A 9 -27.60 -45.00 -42.48
CA ALA A 9 -27.56 -43.75 -43.26
C ALA A 9 -28.79 -43.71 -44.20
N VAL A 10 -29.35 -42.49 -44.39
CA VAL A 10 -30.20 -42.21 -45.53
C VAL A 10 -29.74 -40.92 -46.21
N VAL A 11 -29.72 -40.99 -47.49
CA VAL A 11 -29.06 -40.19 -48.50
C VAL A 11 -30.05 -39.19 -49.14
N LEU A 12 -29.53 -38.04 -49.52
CA LEU A 12 -29.77 -37.27 -50.76
C LEU A 12 -31.08 -36.47 -50.95
N GLY A 13 -30.95 -35.20 -51.23
CA GLY A 13 -31.92 -34.33 -51.84
C GLY A 13 -31.31 -33.01 -52.27
N LEU A 14 -30.78 -33.00 -53.47
CA LEU A 14 -30.22 -31.85 -54.21
C LEU A 14 -31.39 -31.07 -54.87
N ALA A 15 -31.49 -29.77 -54.63
CA ALA A 15 -32.28 -28.90 -55.52
C ALA A 15 -31.59 -27.54 -55.65
N LEU A 16 -31.09 -27.26 -56.83
CA LEU A 16 -30.67 -25.94 -57.30
C LEU A 16 -31.93 -25.12 -57.68
N ALA A 17 -31.94 -23.85 -57.30
CA ALA A 17 -32.70 -22.81 -58.02
C ALA A 17 -31.93 -21.48 -57.99
N LEU A 18 -31.79 -20.87 -59.14
CA LEU A 18 -31.00 -19.67 -59.47
C LEU A 18 -31.77 -18.36 -59.17
N ALA A 19 -30.95 -17.36 -58.94
CA ALA A 19 -31.07 -15.94 -59.37
C ALA A 19 -32.10 -15.04 -58.69
N GLY A 20 -31.55 -13.98 -58.07
CA GLY A 20 -32.27 -12.74 -57.71
C GLY A 20 -31.27 -11.70 -57.23
N CYS A 21 -30.88 -10.78 -58.14
CA CYS A 21 -30.12 -9.56 -57.81
C CYS A 21 -30.90 -8.58 -56.96
N GLY A 22 -30.22 -7.89 -56.02
CA GLY A 22 -30.63 -6.55 -55.59
C GLY A 22 -30.65 -6.35 -54.09
N GLY A 23 -29.86 -5.41 -53.60
CA GLY A 23 -30.01 -4.82 -52.27
C GLY A 23 -28.81 -5.05 -51.37
N GLY A 24 -27.94 -4.05 -51.30
CA GLY A 24 -26.85 -4.05 -50.33
C GLY A 24 -27.38 -3.94 -48.90
N ASP A 25 -27.31 -5.02 -48.18
CA ASP A 25 -27.35 -5.03 -46.72
C ASP A 25 -25.91 -5.19 -46.21
N THR A 26 -25.37 -4.08 -45.77
CA THR A 26 -24.16 -4.06 -44.95
C THR A 26 -24.48 -4.93 -43.72
N PRO A 27 -23.66 -5.97 -43.38
CA PRO A 27 -23.89 -6.68 -42.13
C PRO A 27 -23.70 -5.67 -41.01
N ALA A 28 -24.77 -5.45 -40.23
CA ALA A 28 -24.70 -4.73 -39.01
C ALA A 28 -23.62 -5.44 -38.14
N SER A 29 -22.49 -4.77 -37.99
CA SER A 29 -21.48 -5.15 -37.04
C SER A 29 -22.16 -5.19 -35.66
N THR A 30 -22.37 -6.40 -35.16
CA THR A 30 -22.70 -6.64 -33.76
C THR A 30 -21.71 -5.81 -32.95
N PRO A 31 -22.14 -4.92 -32.03
CA PRO A 31 -21.21 -4.22 -31.18
C PRO A 31 -20.52 -5.31 -30.34
N THR A 32 -19.26 -5.59 -30.65
CA THR A 32 -18.37 -6.31 -29.77
C THR A 32 -18.46 -5.58 -28.45
N ALA A 33 -18.89 -6.25 -27.40
CA ALA A 33 -18.92 -5.73 -26.04
C ALA A 33 -17.56 -5.07 -25.81
N GLY A 34 -17.55 -3.74 -25.66
CA GLY A 34 -16.35 -2.95 -25.62
C GLY A 34 -15.46 -3.44 -24.47
N GLY A 35 -14.41 -4.17 -24.82
CA GLY A 35 -13.34 -4.42 -23.89
C GLY A 35 -12.84 -3.05 -23.41
N THR A 36 -12.60 -2.89 -22.13
CA THR A 36 -12.13 -1.65 -21.49
C THR A 36 -10.82 -1.14 -22.09
N GLY A 37 -10.23 -1.88 -22.99
CA GLY A 37 -8.92 -1.59 -23.59
C GLY A 37 -7.76 -1.74 -22.61
N LEU A 38 -8.01 -2.20 -21.36
CA LEU A 38 -6.99 -2.45 -20.36
C LEU A 38 -6.16 -3.69 -20.73
N GLU A 39 -4.88 -3.68 -20.40
CA GLU A 39 -3.98 -4.83 -20.58
C GLU A 39 -4.35 -5.95 -19.60
N LYS A 40 -4.70 -5.56 -18.35
CA LYS A 40 -5.24 -6.43 -17.30
C LYS A 40 -6.51 -5.82 -16.74
N THR A 41 -7.58 -6.58 -16.68
CA THR A 41 -8.86 -6.17 -16.07
C THR A 41 -8.96 -6.54 -14.60
N THR A 42 -8.07 -7.40 -14.11
CA THR A 42 -7.99 -7.80 -12.69
C THR A 42 -6.54 -7.70 -12.24
N ILE A 43 -6.31 -7.00 -11.12
CA ILE A 43 -4.99 -6.83 -10.52
C ILE A 43 -5.00 -7.18 -9.03
N LYS A 44 -3.88 -7.71 -8.54
CA LYS A 44 -3.65 -7.99 -7.12
C LYS A 44 -2.88 -6.84 -6.49
N VAL A 45 -3.43 -6.28 -5.41
CA VAL A 45 -2.88 -5.09 -4.75
C VAL A 45 -2.57 -5.38 -3.28
N GLY A 46 -1.29 -5.35 -2.94
CA GLY A 46 -0.83 -5.54 -1.57
C GLY A 46 -1.16 -4.35 -0.67
N ALA A 47 -1.82 -4.57 0.46
CA ALA A 47 -2.16 -3.52 1.43
C ALA A 47 -2.04 -3.99 2.88
N LEU A 48 -1.61 -3.10 3.76
CA LEU A 48 -1.58 -3.30 5.22
C LEU A 48 -2.97 -3.01 5.83
N PRO A 49 -3.35 -3.67 6.93
CA PRO A 49 -4.57 -3.33 7.67
C PRO A 49 -4.35 -2.13 8.61
N VAL A 50 -4.03 -0.98 8.05
CA VAL A 50 -3.76 0.31 8.70
C VAL A 50 -4.57 1.42 7.98
N PRO A 51 -4.65 2.66 8.51
CA PRO A 51 -5.40 3.74 7.84
C PRO A 51 -4.85 4.15 6.48
N ASP A 52 -3.55 4.01 6.24
CA ASP A 52 -2.86 4.50 5.04
C ASP A 52 -3.56 4.13 3.73
N PRO A 53 -3.92 2.84 3.45
CA PRO A 53 -4.55 2.45 2.21
C PRO A 53 -6.08 2.63 2.20
N ALA A 54 -6.67 3.45 3.06
CA ALA A 54 -8.12 3.63 3.12
C ALA A 54 -8.73 3.97 1.75
N ALA A 55 -8.03 4.78 0.93
CA ALA A 55 -8.49 5.15 -0.40
C ALA A 55 -8.67 3.94 -1.35
N LEU A 56 -7.87 2.87 -1.20
CA LEU A 56 -8.06 1.63 -1.97
C LEU A 56 -9.44 1.03 -1.71
N TYR A 57 -9.80 0.89 -0.44
CA TYR A 57 -11.07 0.30 -0.02
C TYR A 57 -12.26 1.23 -0.27
N ILE A 58 -12.07 2.56 -0.16
CA ILE A 58 -13.06 3.56 -0.58
C ILE A 58 -13.31 3.46 -2.09
N ALA A 59 -12.25 3.39 -2.91
CA ALA A 59 -12.38 3.23 -4.37
C ALA A 59 -13.15 1.96 -4.73
N GLN A 60 -12.90 0.88 -4.02
CA GLN A 60 -13.60 -0.39 -4.19
C GLN A 60 -15.08 -0.28 -3.79
N ALA A 61 -15.38 0.24 -2.60
CA ALA A 61 -16.74 0.39 -2.08
C ALA A 61 -17.60 1.37 -2.90
N LYS A 62 -16.99 2.43 -3.43
CA LYS A 62 -17.68 3.44 -4.27
C LYS A 62 -17.73 3.07 -5.75
N GLY A 63 -17.19 1.92 -6.15
CA GLY A 63 -17.19 1.47 -7.54
C GLY A 63 -16.27 2.27 -8.47
N PHE A 64 -15.25 2.98 -7.94
CA PHE A 64 -14.36 3.79 -8.78
C PHE A 64 -13.49 2.92 -9.69
N PHE A 65 -13.04 1.75 -9.21
CA PHE A 65 -12.32 0.79 -10.05
C PHE A 65 -13.22 0.18 -11.13
N GLN A 66 -14.45 -0.18 -10.79
CA GLN A 66 -15.41 -0.73 -11.76
C GLN A 66 -15.76 0.29 -12.86
N ALA A 67 -15.85 1.58 -12.51
CA ALA A 67 -16.06 2.64 -13.48
C ALA A 67 -14.92 2.77 -14.50
N GLU A 68 -13.70 2.38 -14.10
CA GLU A 68 -12.52 2.29 -14.99
C GLU A 68 -12.40 0.92 -15.67
N GLY A 69 -13.34 0.00 -15.47
CA GLY A 69 -13.29 -1.37 -15.99
C GLY A 69 -12.27 -2.27 -15.31
N LEU A 70 -11.83 -1.91 -14.09
CA LEU A 70 -10.79 -2.61 -13.34
C LEU A 70 -11.40 -3.33 -12.12
N THR A 71 -10.99 -4.57 -11.90
CA THR A 71 -11.21 -5.32 -10.67
C THR A 71 -9.93 -5.33 -9.86
N VAL A 72 -10.02 -4.93 -8.59
CA VAL A 72 -8.88 -4.92 -7.66
C VAL A 72 -9.10 -5.99 -6.60
N GLU A 73 -8.10 -6.85 -6.41
CA GLU A 73 -8.07 -7.88 -5.38
C GLU A 73 -7.05 -7.48 -4.30
N PRO A 74 -7.50 -6.96 -3.14
CA PRO A 74 -6.59 -6.62 -2.05
C PRO A 74 -5.97 -7.88 -1.44
N VAL A 75 -4.66 -7.85 -1.21
CA VAL A 75 -3.89 -8.91 -0.55
C VAL A 75 -3.23 -8.33 0.69
N THR A 76 -3.46 -8.93 1.85
CA THR A 76 -2.83 -8.46 3.10
C THR A 76 -1.33 -8.71 3.09
N ILE A 77 -0.55 -7.67 3.35
CA ILE A 77 0.91 -7.73 3.51
C ILE A 77 1.33 -7.32 4.93
N THR A 78 2.58 -7.56 5.29
CA THR A 78 3.15 -7.18 6.60
C THR A 78 3.99 -5.90 6.54
N GLY A 79 4.31 -5.42 5.33
CA GLY A 79 5.05 -4.19 5.07
C GLY A 79 5.53 -4.09 3.64
N GLY A 80 5.83 -2.88 3.19
CA GLY A 80 6.27 -2.62 1.81
C GLY A 80 7.60 -3.32 1.47
N ALA A 81 8.55 -3.34 2.40
CA ALA A 81 9.81 -4.08 2.21
C ALA A 81 9.58 -5.59 2.04
N ALA A 82 8.65 -6.16 2.83
CA ALA A 82 8.28 -7.57 2.75
C ALA A 82 7.49 -7.91 1.47
N ALA A 83 6.81 -6.94 0.86
CA ALA A 83 6.08 -7.11 -0.39
C ALA A 83 6.96 -7.02 -1.64
N LEU A 84 8.18 -6.48 -1.53
CA LEU A 84 9.07 -6.26 -2.67
C LEU A 84 9.34 -7.55 -3.50
N PRO A 85 9.66 -8.71 -2.90
CA PRO A 85 9.83 -9.95 -3.67
C PRO A 85 8.56 -10.38 -4.40
N GLN A 86 7.36 -10.05 -3.88
CA GLN A 86 6.09 -10.39 -4.51
C GLN A 86 5.80 -9.49 -5.73
N ILE A 87 6.23 -8.22 -5.68
CA ILE A 87 6.21 -7.30 -6.83
C ILE A 87 7.20 -7.78 -7.90
N GLU A 88 8.43 -8.16 -7.52
CA GLU A 88 9.46 -8.62 -8.45
C GLU A 88 9.09 -9.94 -9.15
N SER A 89 8.36 -10.82 -8.46
CA SER A 89 7.89 -12.09 -9.04
C SER A 89 6.57 -11.99 -9.79
N GLY A 90 5.89 -10.83 -9.77
CA GLY A 90 4.54 -10.67 -10.34
C GLY A 90 3.42 -11.35 -9.54
N ALA A 91 3.69 -11.79 -8.30
CA ALA A 91 2.64 -12.30 -7.40
C ALA A 91 1.68 -11.18 -6.93
N LEU A 92 2.18 -9.95 -6.87
CA LEU A 92 1.42 -8.72 -6.75
C LEU A 92 1.71 -7.82 -7.94
N ASP A 93 0.69 -7.17 -8.47
CA ASP A 93 0.79 -6.18 -9.55
C ASP A 93 1.22 -4.81 -9.01
N ILE A 94 0.57 -4.38 -7.94
CA ILE A 94 0.81 -3.12 -7.22
C ILE A 94 0.86 -3.43 -5.73
N SER A 95 1.64 -2.69 -4.97
CA SER A 95 1.66 -2.84 -3.51
C SER A 95 1.85 -1.51 -2.81
N GLN A 96 1.22 -1.41 -1.64
CA GLN A 96 1.59 -0.41 -0.65
C GLN A 96 3.07 -0.54 -0.31
N THR A 97 3.74 0.60 -0.21
CA THR A 97 5.11 0.70 0.28
C THR A 97 5.28 1.98 1.09
N ASN A 98 6.31 2.04 1.93
CA ASN A 98 6.79 3.32 2.43
C ASN A 98 7.93 3.84 1.57
N TYR A 99 8.06 5.16 1.49
CA TYR A 99 9.03 5.79 0.60
C TYR A 99 10.48 5.45 0.96
N VAL A 100 10.80 5.24 2.24
CA VAL A 100 12.15 4.81 2.68
C VAL A 100 12.53 3.47 2.06
N SER A 101 11.64 2.47 2.15
CA SER A 101 11.88 1.14 1.59
C SER A 101 12.04 1.19 0.06
N THR A 102 11.24 2.00 -0.63
CA THR A 102 11.29 2.10 -2.09
C THR A 102 12.58 2.79 -2.56
N ILE A 103 12.99 3.87 -1.89
CA ILE A 103 14.25 4.58 -2.18
C ILE A 103 15.45 3.68 -1.93
N LEU A 104 15.45 2.90 -0.82
CA LEU A 104 16.49 1.91 -0.57
C LEU A 104 16.55 0.82 -1.63
N ALA A 105 15.41 0.29 -2.04
CA ALA A 105 15.33 -0.74 -3.09
C ALA A 105 15.87 -0.21 -4.42
N ALA A 106 15.49 1.01 -4.81
CA ALA A 106 16.01 1.65 -6.02
C ALA A 106 17.53 1.89 -5.94
N GLY A 107 18.03 2.33 -4.78
CA GLY A 107 19.47 2.48 -4.54
C GLY A 107 20.26 1.15 -4.62
N GLN A 108 19.59 0.02 -4.44
CA GLN A 108 20.13 -1.33 -4.62
C GLN A 108 19.97 -1.85 -6.06
N GLY A 109 19.50 -1.00 -6.99
CA GLY A 109 19.30 -1.35 -8.40
C GLY A 109 18.00 -2.09 -8.70
N LYS A 110 17.07 -2.15 -7.75
CA LYS A 110 15.75 -2.74 -7.97
C LYS A 110 14.93 -1.86 -8.92
N LYS A 111 14.28 -2.49 -9.89
CA LYS A 111 13.48 -1.84 -10.93
C LYS A 111 12.05 -1.59 -10.44
N ILE A 112 11.90 -0.64 -9.50
CA ILE A 112 10.64 -0.30 -8.85
C ILE A 112 10.27 1.15 -9.15
N LYS A 113 8.99 1.39 -9.39
CA LYS A 113 8.40 2.71 -9.62
C LYS A 113 7.34 3.04 -8.56
N LEU A 114 7.26 4.32 -8.21
CA LEU A 114 6.15 4.89 -7.47
C LEU A 114 5.04 5.28 -8.45
N VAL A 115 3.86 4.74 -8.24
CA VAL A 115 2.75 4.86 -9.20
C VAL A 115 1.58 5.72 -8.70
N ALA A 116 1.40 5.86 -7.38
CA ALA A 116 0.44 6.80 -6.79
C ALA A 116 0.84 7.13 -5.35
N ASP A 117 0.39 8.29 -4.86
CA ASP A 117 0.56 8.67 -3.46
C ASP A 117 -0.46 7.96 -2.57
N MET A 118 -0.22 7.97 -1.25
CA MET A 118 -1.12 7.29 -0.32
C MET A 118 -1.33 8.08 0.97
N TYR A 119 -0.27 8.35 1.72
CA TYR A 119 -0.39 8.83 3.09
C TYR A 119 0.76 9.72 3.52
N GLN A 120 0.43 10.78 4.23
CA GLN A 120 1.38 11.69 4.87
C GLN A 120 1.13 11.72 6.37
N ALA A 121 2.21 11.74 7.15
CA ALA A 121 2.14 11.84 8.59
C ALA A 121 1.45 13.12 9.07
N ALA A 122 0.82 13.00 10.22
CA ALA A 122 0.39 14.10 11.08
C ALA A 122 0.85 13.81 12.51
N PRO A 123 0.84 14.78 13.41
CA PRO A 123 1.18 14.56 14.80
C PRO A 123 0.40 13.40 15.42
N ASN A 124 1.07 12.55 16.17
CA ASN A 124 0.52 11.37 16.86
C ASN A 124 -0.01 10.23 15.96
N THR A 125 0.29 10.23 14.67
CA THR A 125 -0.07 9.10 13.78
C THR A 125 0.88 7.92 13.91
N PHE A 126 2.11 8.15 14.39
CA PHE A 126 3.12 7.12 14.66
C PHE A 126 3.82 7.41 15.98
N ALA A 127 3.98 6.40 16.81
CA ALA A 127 4.48 6.58 18.17
C ALA A 127 5.49 5.51 18.57
N ILE A 128 6.38 5.87 19.50
CA ILE A 128 7.11 4.90 20.31
C ILE A 128 6.29 4.66 21.57
N MET A 129 5.96 3.40 21.81
CA MET A 129 5.17 3.00 22.98
C MET A 129 5.89 1.93 23.79
N VAL A 130 5.58 1.90 25.07
CA VAL A 130 6.11 0.92 26.04
C VAL A 130 4.98 0.34 26.88
N ALA A 131 5.19 -0.81 27.49
CA ALA A 131 4.25 -1.41 28.43
C ALA A 131 3.92 -0.45 29.58
N LYS A 132 2.74 -0.61 30.19
CA LYS A 132 2.26 0.22 31.29
C LYS A 132 3.29 0.39 32.42
N ASP A 133 3.88 -0.72 32.84
CA ASP A 133 4.81 -0.78 33.99
C ASP A 133 6.28 -0.71 33.58
N SER A 134 6.57 -0.35 32.31
CA SER A 134 7.94 -0.18 31.84
C SER A 134 8.66 0.94 32.59
N PRO A 135 9.93 0.75 33.00
CA PRO A 135 10.75 1.81 33.59
C PRO A 135 11.14 2.91 32.60
N ILE A 136 10.99 2.66 31.27
CA ILE A 136 11.34 3.60 30.20
C ILE A 136 10.34 4.75 30.22
N GLN A 137 10.78 5.99 30.44
CA GLN A 137 9.94 7.18 30.50
C GLN A 137 10.11 8.11 29.30
N SER A 138 11.26 8.02 28.61
CA SER A 138 11.63 8.92 27.50
C SER A 138 12.44 8.15 26.45
N VAL A 139 12.69 8.80 25.31
CA VAL A 139 13.54 8.26 24.25
C VAL A 139 14.99 8.04 24.74
N ALA A 140 15.48 8.84 25.68
CA ALA A 140 16.82 8.68 26.23
C ALA A 140 17.01 7.34 26.96
N ASP A 141 15.93 6.82 27.56
CA ASP A 141 15.94 5.54 28.27
C ASP A 141 15.98 4.32 27.34
N LEU A 142 15.88 4.53 26.02
CA LEU A 142 16.00 3.45 25.03
C LEU A 142 17.44 2.97 24.83
N LYS A 143 18.44 3.62 25.40
CA LYS A 143 19.84 3.18 25.28
C LYS A 143 20.01 1.74 25.77
N GLY A 144 20.55 0.87 24.89
CA GLY A 144 20.75 -0.57 25.16
C GLY A 144 19.47 -1.41 25.04
N LYS A 145 18.33 -0.82 24.69
CA LYS A 145 17.02 -1.47 24.60
C LYS A 145 16.73 -2.01 23.21
N THR A 146 15.75 -2.93 23.13
CA THR A 146 15.24 -3.48 21.88
C THR A 146 13.91 -2.80 21.51
N VAL A 147 13.89 -2.15 20.34
CA VAL A 147 12.68 -1.53 19.76
C VAL A 147 12.16 -2.43 18.66
N LEU A 148 10.90 -2.87 18.79
CA LEU A 148 10.23 -3.65 17.75
C LEU A 148 9.69 -2.73 16.67
N VAL A 149 9.92 -3.10 15.42
CA VAL A 149 9.47 -2.40 14.20
C VAL A 149 8.84 -3.39 13.24
N ASN A 150 7.99 -2.95 12.32
CA ASN A 150 7.34 -3.87 11.37
C ASN A 150 8.32 -4.43 10.33
N ASN A 151 9.28 -3.64 9.87
CA ASN A 151 10.40 -4.06 9.03
C ASN A 151 11.65 -3.26 9.39
N LEU A 152 12.82 -3.86 9.23
CA LEU A 152 14.10 -3.16 9.36
C LEU A 152 14.35 -2.24 8.14
N ARG A 153 15.20 -1.22 8.36
CA ARG A 153 15.63 -0.26 7.34
C ARG A 153 14.46 0.33 6.53
N ASN A 154 13.41 0.73 7.23
CA ASN A 154 12.21 1.35 6.67
C ASN A 154 11.87 2.66 7.39
N ILE A 155 10.66 3.18 7.17
CA ILE A 155 10.18 4.41 7.83
C ILE A 155 10.20 4.30 9.36
N ALA A 156 9.98 3.10 9.93
CA ALA A 156 9.99 2.90 11.37
C ALA A 156 11.37 3.17 11.97
N THR A 157 12.39 2.52 11.42
CA THR A 157 13.77 2.72 11.88
C THR A 157 14.24 4.16 11.66
N LEU A 158 13.91 4.78 10.51
CA LEU A 158 14.23 6.18 10.23
C LEU A 158 13.60 7.13 11.24
N ALA A 159 12.31 6.96 11.54
CA ALA A 159 11.57 7.80 12.47
C ALA A 159 12.07 7.64 13.93
N VAL A 160 12.35 6.40 14.35
CA VAL A 160 12.96 6.17 15.67
C VAL A 160 14.36 6.78 15.73
N THR A 161 15.19 6.60 14.69
CA THR A 161 16.53 7.21 14.62
C THR A 161 16.48 8.73 14.72
N SER A 162 15.47 9.36 14.11
CA SER A 162 15.25 10.81 14.24
C SER A 162 15.04 11.21 15.72
N GLN A 163 14.21 10.47 16.45
CA GLN A 163 13.95 10.73 17.86
C GLN A 163 15.16 10.44 18.74
N LEU A 164 15.91 9.38 18.44
CA LEU A 164 17.17 9.05 19.13
C LEU A 164 18.19 10.20 18.97
N LYS A 165 18.38 10.68 17.75
CA LYS A 165 19.30 11.84 17.50
C LYS A 165 18.87 13.08 18.27
N ALA A 166 17.57 13.37 18.31
CA ALA A 166 17.05 14.50 19.09
C ALA A 166 17.30 14.32 20.61
N ALA A 167 17.38 13.08 21.10
CA ALA A 167 17.70 12.75 22.48
C ALA A 167 19.21 12.58 22.72
N GLY A 168 20.08 12.86 21.75
CA GLY A 168 21.53 12.73 21.85
C GLY A 168 22.07 11.30 21.75
N LEU A 169 21.27 10.38 21.21
CA LEU A 169 21.62 8.98 20.98
C LEU A 169 21.91 8.70 19.50
N ALA A 170 22.73 7.66 19.25
CA ALA A 170 22.92 7.10 17.92
C ALA A 170 21.92 5.96 17.65
N GLU A 171 21.69 5.63 16.38
CA GLU A 171 20.89 4.44 15.99
C GLU A 171 21.47 3.16 16.60
N THR A 172 22.80 3.06 16.68
CA THR A 172 23.52 1.92 17.27
C THR A 172 23.37 1.79 18.79
N ASP A 173 22.82 2.79 19.47
CA ASP A 173 22.54 2.72 20.91
C ASP A 173 21.29 1.87 21.21
N VAL A 174 20.50 1.50 20.21
CA VAL A 174 19.34 0.61 20.36
C VAL A 174 19.48 -0.61 19.45
N LYS A 175 18.74 -1.67 19.78
CA LYS A 175 18.55 -2.83 18.90
C LYS A 175 17.20 -2.75 18.23
N PHE A 176 17.12 -2.97 16.91
CA PHE A 176 15.87 -3.14 16.21
C PHE A 176 15.58 -4.61 15.96
N ALA A 177 14.32 -5.03 16.14
CA ALA A 177 13.85 -6.36 15.80
C ALA A 177 12.50 -6.29 15.07
N GLU A 178 12.30 -7.19 14.11
CA GLU A 178 11.07 -7.23 13.32
C GLU A 178 9.94 -7.96 14.04
N LYS A 179 8.77 -7.36 13.98
CA LYS A 179 7.53 -7.96 14.45
C LYS A 179 6.33 -7.32 13.70
N PRO A 180 5.38 -8.10 13.16
CA PRO A 180 4.16 -7.52 12.59
C PRO A 180 3.38 -6.69 13.60
N PHE A 181 2.80 -5.58 13.18
CA PHE A 181 2.06 -4.65 14.05
C PHE A 181 1.05 -5.33 15.00
N PRO A 182 0.21 -6.29 14.54
CA PRO A 182 -0.76 -6.93 15.43
C PRO A 182 -0.14 -7.75 16.56
N GLU A 183 1.12 -8.14 16.42
CA GLU A 183 1.82 -9.01 17.38
C GLU A 183 2.66 -8.22 18.39
N MET A 184 2.98 -6.95 18.10
CA MET A 184 3.97 -6.17 18.85
C MET A 184 3.64 -6.04 20.34
N GLY A 185 2.38 -5.72 20.68
CA GLY A 185 1.98 -5.55 22.09
C GLY A 185 2.17 -6.82 22.91
N ASN A 186 1.73 -7.96 22.36
CA ASN A 186 1.93 -9.26 23.03
C ASN A 186 3.40 -9.67 23.08
N ALA A 187 4.19 -9.31 22.07
CA ALA A 187 5.62 -9.57 22.04
C ALA A 187 6.36 -8.85 23.18
N ILE A 188 6.02 -7.59 23.46
CA ILE A 188 6.56 -6.84 24.61
C ILE A 188 6.16 -7.53 25.93
N ASN A 189 4.89 -7.89 26.11
CA ASN A 189 4.43 -8.58 27.33
C ASN A 189 5.11 -9.96 27.53
N SER A 190 5.61 -10.55 26.44
CA SER A 190 6.38 -11.83 26.48
C SER A 190 7.89 -11.62 26.55
N GLY A 191 8.38 -10.38 26.77
CA GLY A 191 9.81 -10.08 26.93
C GLY A 191 10.63 -10.11 25.63
N GLN A 192 9.99 -10.03 24.44
CA GLN A 192 10.68 -10.06 23.15
C GLN A 192 11.22 -8.68 22.70
N GLY A 193 10.98 -7.64 23.49
CA GLY A 193 11.45 -6.28 23.27
C GLY A 193 11.09 -5.38 24.44
N ASP A 194 11.56 -4.14 24.40
CA ASP A 194 11.37 -3.14 25.46
C ASP A 194 10.40 -2.03 25.04
N ALA A 195 10.34 -1.71 23.75
CA ALA A 195 9.49 -0.70 23.16
C ALA A 195 9.00 -1.13 21.77
N ILE A 196 7.95 -0.49 21.28
CA ILE A 196 7.42 -0.68 19.92
C ILE A 196 7.37 0.66 19.20
N TRP A 197 7.69 0.67 17.89
CA TRP A 197 7.26 1.72 17.00
C TRP A 197 6.00 1.26 16.28
N ILE A 198 4.94 2.06 16.32
CA ILE A 198 3.63 1.59 15.92
C ILE A 198 2.78 2.75 15.36
N THR A 199 1.77 2.40 14.56
CA THR A 199 0.80 3.32 13.97
C THR A 199 -0.63 2.97 14.39
N GLU A 200 -1.59 3.82 14.03
CA GLU A 200 -3.01 3.47 14.18
C GLU A 200 -3.41 2.29 13.25
N PRO A 201 -4.36 1.46 13.61
CA PRO A 201 -5.18 1.53 14.83
C PRO A 201 -4.51 0.89 16.06
N PHE A 202 -3.28 0.43 15.92
CA PHE A 202 -2.58 -0.33 16.97
C PHE A 202 -2.12 0.54 18.14
N ILE A 203 -1.91 1.87 17.94
CA ILE A 203 -1.68 2.82 19.04
C ILE A 203 -2.89 2.77 19.98
N THR A 204 -4.08 3.02 19.45
CA THR A 204 -5.32 3.02 20.22
C THR A 204 -5.62 1.64 20.81
N ALA A 205 -5.44 0.57 20.06
CA ALA A 205 -5.65 -0.80 20.55
C ALA A 205 -4.73 -1.14 21.73
N ASN A 206 -3.43 -0.88 21.63
CA ASN A 206 -2.49 -1.18 22.73
C ASN A 206 -2.73 -0.30 23.96
N LYS A 207 -3.13 0.98 23.78
CA LYS A 207 -3.55 1.82 24.91
C LYS A 207 -4.75 1.22 25.64
N ASN A 208 -5.79 0.86 24.89
CA ASN A 208 -7.07 0.44 25.47
C ASN A 208 -7.04 -0.97 26.06
N THR A 209 -6.33 -1.91 25.41
CA THR A 209 -6.35 -3.33 25.79
C THR A 209 -5.19 -3.74 26.70
N LEU A 210 -4.01 -3.14 26.51
CA LEU A 210 -2.79 -3.52 27.21
C LEU A 210 -2.26 -2.40 28.13
N GLY A 211 -2.89 -1.23 28.13
CA GLY A 211 -2.48 -0.10 28.95
C GLY A 211 -1.15 0.54 28.54
N PHE A 212 -0.69 0.31 27.31
CA PHE A 212 0.57 0.88 26.83
C PHE A 212 0.52 2.40 26.86
N ARG A 213 1.68 3.00 27.10
CA ARG A 213 1.85 4.46 27.07
C ARG A 213 2.81 4.89 25.97
N THR A 214 2.47 6.01 25.35
CA THR A 214 3.35 6.69 24.37
C THR A 214 4.47 7.41 25.12
N ILE A 215 5.71 7.23 24.69
CA ILE A 215 6.87 7.97 25.19
C ILE A 215 7.38 9.00 24.17
N ALA A 216 7.02 8.86 22.89
CA ALA A 216 7.31 9.84 21.84
C ALA A 216 6.32 9.74 20.70
N ASP A 217 5.91 10.90 20.17
CA ASP A 217 5.38 11.06 18.82
C ASP A 217 6.58 11.14 17.87
N THR A 218 6.63 10.23 16.90
CA THR A 218 7.76 10.17 15.98
C THR A 218 7.60 11.01 14.72
N MET A 219 6.46 11.72 14.59
CA MET A 219 6.20 12.64 13.48
C MET A 219 6.39 14.10 13.91
N THR A 220 7.54 14.35 14.52
CA THR A 220 7.96 15.67 15.04
C THR A 220 9.41 15.96 14.63
N GLY A 221 9.81 17.23 14.69
CA GLY A 221 11.18 17.65 14.31
C GLY A 221 11.47 17.35 12.83
N ALA A 222 12.55 16.64 12.54
CA ALA A 222 12.96 16.32 11.18
C ALA A 222 11.96 15.41 10.42
N THR A 223 11.11 14.72 11.14
CA THR A 223 10.08 13.82 10.59
C THR A 223 8.66 14.42 10.62
N ALA A 224 8.53 15.71 10.98
CA ALA A 224 7.25 16.42 10.89
C ALA A 224 6.74 16.44 9.44
N ASP A 225 5.45 16.20 9.26
CA ASP A 225 4.77 16.19 7.95
C ASP A 225 5.47 15.30 6.90
N LEU A 226 6.15 14.24 7.35
CA LEU A 226 6.90 13.37 6.46
C LEU A 226 5.94 12.59 5.54
N PRO A 227 6.20 12.53 4.22
CA PRO A 227 5.55 11.55 3.35
C PRO A 227 5.84 10.13 3.84
N ILE A 228 4.79 9.34 4.05
CA ILE A 228 4.93 8.01 4.65
C ILE A 228 4.89 6.92 3.60
N ALA A 229 3.79 6.85 2.84
CA ALA A 229 3.49 5.70 2.01
C ALA A 229 2.91 6.10 0.65
N GLY A 230 3.14 5.24 -0.32
CA GLY A 230 2.62 5.31 -1.68
C GLY A 230 2.39 3.92 -2.24
N TRP A 231 2.00 3.87 -3.50
CA TRP A 231 1.84 2.65 -4.25
C TRP A 231 3.07 2.42 -5.13
N MET A 232 3.59 1.20 -5.15
CA MET A 232 4.68 0.78 -6.02
C MET A 232 4.25 -0.34 -6.96
N ALA A 233 4.90 -0.38 -8.13
CA ALA A 233 4.88 -1.50 -9.07
C ALA A 233 6.30 -1.77 -9.59
N SER A 234 6.54 -2.91 -10.24
CA SER A 234 7.78 -3.08 -11.00
C SER A 234 7.80 -2.15 -12.22
N GLU A 235 8.99 -1.73 -12.65
CA GLU A 235 9.16 -0.90 -13.85
C GLU A 235 8.63 -1.63 -15.09
N GLU A 236 8.87 -2.94 -15.18
CA GLU A 236 8.38 -3.81 -16.25
C GLU A 236 6.86 -3.84 -16.29
N TRP A 237 6.21 -4.17 -15.16
CA TRP A 237 4.76 -4.22 -15.10
C TRP A 237 4.11 -2.88 -15.45
N ALA A 238 4.67 -1.77 -14.96
CA ALA A 238 4.15 -0.44 -15.25
C ALA A 238 4.28 -0.08 -16.75
N ALA A 239 5.36 -0.53 -17.40
CA ALA A 239 5.58 -0.33 -18.83
C ALA A 239 4.69 -1.22 -19.72
N GLU A 240 4.42 -2.45 -19.28
CA GLU A 240 3.57 -3.41 -20.01
C GLU A 240 2.07 -3.16 -19.84
N ASN A 241 1.66 -2.47 -18.75
CA ASN A 241 0.26 -2.26 -18.40
C ASN A 241 -0.11 -0.76 -18.25
N PRO A 242 0.23 0.13 -19.20
CA PRO A 242 0.08 1.57 -19.02
C PRO A 242 -1.38 2.01 -18.89
N ARG A 243 -2.34 1.38 -19.59
CA ARG A 243 -3.77 1.72 -19.49
C ARG A 243 -4.39 1.21 -18.19
N THR A 244 -4.01 0.02 -17.77
CA THR A 244 -4.40 -0.57 -16.48
C THR A 244 -3.88 0.28 -15.31
N LEU A 245 -2.62 0.71 -15.39
CA LEU A 245 -2.01 1.60 -14.40
C LEU A 245 -2.72 2.95 -14.35
N ALA A 246 -3.00 3.57 -15.50
CA ALA A 246 -3.72 4.83 -15.56
C ALA A 246 -5.13 4.72 -14.96
N ALA A 247 -5.84 3.62 -15.21
CA ALA A 247 -7.14 3.33 -14.60
C ALA A 247 -7.05 3.23 -13.06
N PHE A 248 -6.04 2.52 -12.56
CA PHE A 248 -5.75 2.44 -11.12
C PHE A 248 -5.47 3.83 -10.54
N GLN A 249 -4.59 4.61 -11.17
CA GLN A 249 -4.21 5.96 -10.72
C GLN A 249 -5.42 6.89 -10.64
N ARG A 250 -6.32 6.90 -11.66
CA ARG A 250 -7.54 7.75 -11.64
C ARG A 250 -8.49 7.35 -10.52
N ALA A 251 -8.75 6.06 -10.34
CA ALA A 251 -9.62 5.56 -9.29
C ALA A 251 -9.08 5.89 -7.89
N ILE A 252 -7.77 5.69 -7.67
CA ILE A 252 -7.11 6.01 -6.41
C ILE A 252 -7.10 7.52 -6.15
N ALA A 253 -6.76 8.35 -7.14
CA ALA A 253 -6.75 9.81 -6.96
C ALA A 253 -8.13 10.35 -6.55
N LYS A 254 -9.20 9.84 -7.17
CA LYS A 254 -10.58 10.18 -6.81
C LYS A 254 -10.91 9.77 -5.37
N ALA A 255 -10.48 8.59 -4.94
CA ALA A 255 -10.70 8.11 -3.57
C ALA A 255 -9.85 8.88 -2.56
N GLN A 256 -8.61 9.26 -2.90
CA GLN A 256 -7.75 10.11 -2.07
C GLN A 256 -8.38 11.50 -1.85
N GLN A 257 -8.95 12.10 -2.90
CA GLN A 257 -9.69 13.36 -2.78
C GLN A 257 -10.87 13.23 -1.81
N LEU A 258 -11.62 12.13 -1.90
CA LEU A 258 -12.74 11.88 -1.00
C LEU A 258 -12.27 11.65 0.44
N ALA A 259 -11.24 10.83 0.65
CA ALA A 259 -10.64 10.58 1.96
C ALA A 259 -10.08 11.87 2.61
N SER A 260 -9.52 12.77 1.79
CA SER A 260 -8.97 14.06 2.23
C SER A 260 -10.05 15.06 2.61
N SER A 261 -11.20 15.06 1.91
CA SER A 261 -12.28 16.03 2.10
C SER A 261 -13.33 15.59 3.13
N ASP A 262 -13.51 14.29 3.34
CA ASP A 262 -14.51 13.74 4.25
C ASP A 262 -13.93 12.61 5.12
N ARG A 263 -13.54 12.96 6.34
CA ARG A 263 -13.05 12.01 7.34
C ARG A 263 -14.02 10.85 7.60
N LYS A 264 -15.34 11.07 7.47
CA LYS A 264 -16.35 10.03 7.73
C LYS A 264 -16.26 8.89 6.75
N GLU A 265 -15.84 9.13 5.50
CA GLU A 265 -15.59 8.07 4.53
C GLU A 265 -14.45 7.16 4.98
N VAL A 266 -13.39 7.73 5.57
CA VAL A 266 -12.30 6.95 6.14
C VAL A 266 -12.77 6.19 7.39
N GLU A 267 -13.48 6.83 8.30
CA GLU A 267 -14.02 6.18 9.51
C GLU A 267 -14.96 5.01 9.18
N ALA A 268 -15.79 5.17 8.15
CA ALA A 268 -16.73 4.14 7.73
C ALA A 268 -16.06 2.93 7.07
N ILE A 269 -14.96 3.15 6.33
CA ILE A 269 -14.29 2.07 5.59
C ILE A 269 -13.33 1.26 6.46
N LEU A 270 -12.70 1.86 7.47
CA LEU A 270 -11.69 1.22 8.31
C LEU A 270 -12.14 -0.12 8.92
N PRO A 271 -13.36 -0.27 9.49
CA PRO A 271 -13.81 -1.55 10.04
C PRO A 271 -13.94 -2.67 9.01
N THR A 272 -14.00 -2.37 7.73
CA THR A 272 -14.21 -3.38 6.68
C THR A 272 -12.95 -4.18 6.36
N TYR A 273 -11.75 -3.64 6.66
CA TYR A 273 -10.47 -4.29 6.36
C TYR A 273 -9.47 -4.31 7.53
N THR A 274 -9.80 -3.62 8.62
CA THR A 274 -9.05 -3.69 9.88
C THR A 274 -9.86 -4.46 10.94
N LYS A 275 -9.29 -4.69 12.11
CA LYS A 275 -9.98 -5.39 13.22
C LYS A 275 -10.54 -4.41 14.27
N ILE A 276 -10.92 -3.19 13.86
CA ILE A 276 -11.46 -2.18 14.77
C ILE A 276 -12.97 -2.01 14.55
N ASP A 277 -13.67 -1.57 15.59
CA ASP A 277 -15.06 -1.16 15.50
C ASP A 277 -15.19 0.30 15.04
N ALA A 278 -16.43 0.71 14.72
CA ALA A 278 -16.73 2.07 14.28
C ALA A 278 -16.38 3.14 15.32
N LYS A 279 -16.50 2.81 16.62
CA LYS A 279 -16.15 3.73 17.71
C LYS A 279 -14.64 4.00 17.73
N THR A 280 -13.85 2.96 17.57
CA THR A 280 -12.39 3.08 17.48
C THR A 280 -12.00 3.83 16.21
N ALA A 281 -12.62 3.53 15.06
CA ALA A 281 -12.37 4.22 13.80
C ALA A 281 -12.60 5.74 13.90
N ALA A 282 -13.62 6.17 14.61
CA ALA A 282 -13.91 7.59 14.86
C ALA A 282 -12.90 8.26 15.82
N ALA A 283 -12.24 7.47 16.68
CA ALA A 283 -11.34 7.97 17.72
C ALA A 283 -9.87 8.03 17.33
N ILE A 284 -9.42 7.26 16.32
CA ILE A 284 -8.01 7.21 15.92
C ILE A 284 -7.53 8.52 15.29
N THR A 285 -6.23 8.76 15.40
CA THR A 285 -5.58 9.88 14.70
C THR A 285 -5.29 9.50 13.27
N LEU A 286 -5.70 10.35 12.31
CA LEU A 286 -5.44 10.18 10.89
C LEU A 286 -4.42 11.20 10.41
N GLY A 287 -3.56 10.79 9.47
CA GLY A 287 -2.74 11.67 8.66
C GLY A 287 -3.51 12.24 7.46
N ALA A 288 -2.79 12.78 6.51
CA ALA A 288 -3.36 13.31 5.27
C ALA A 288 -3.34 12.27 4.15
N PHE A 289 -4.27 12.42 3.21
CA PHE A 289 -4.43 11.57 2.03
C PHE A 289 -4.15 12.38 0.75
N PRO A 290 -2.87 12.58 0.37
CA PRO A 290 -2.51 13.37 -0.80
C PRO A 290 -2.93 12.65 -2.09
N ALA A 291 -3.55 13.41 -3.02
CA ALA A 291 -4.07 12.84 -4.26
C ALA A 291 -3.02 12.73 -5.37
N THR A 292 -1.87 13.39 -5.21
CA THR A 292 -0.83 13.46 -6.25
C THR A 292 0.56 13.19 -5.68
N LEU A 293 1.37 12.45 -6.45
CA LEU A 293 2.80 12.32 -6.16
C LEU A 293 3.52 13.64 -6.47
N ASP A 294 4.00 14.31 -5.43
CA ASP A 294 4.81 15.53 -5.55
C ASP A 294 6.30 15.18 -5.36
N PRO A 295 7.12 15.24 -6.42
CA PRO A 295 8.54 14.90 -6.33
C PRO A 295 9.30 15.74 -5.29
N ALA A 296 8.97 17.03 -5.15
CA ALA A 296 9.66 17.91 -4.20
C ALA A 296 9.35 17.54 -2.75
N ARG A 297 8.10 17.12 -2.48
CA ARG A 297 7.68 16.62 -1.18
C ARG A 297 8.37 15.29 -0.85
N LEU A 298 8.43 14.36 -1.81
CA LEU A 298 9.06 13.06 -1.63
C LEU A 298 10.59 13.15 -1.54
N GLN A 299 11.22 14.13 -2.20
CA GLN A 299 12.67 14.36 -2.12
C GLN A 299 13.15 14.58 -0.69
N LYS A 300 12.31 15.21 0.18
CA LYS A 300 12.63 15.38 1.61
C LYS A 300 12.91 14.06 2.32
N VAL A 301 12.27 12.97 1.91
CA VAL A 301 12.54 11.64 2.48
C VAL A 301 13.93 11.16 2.09
N ALA A 302 14.29 11.28 0.80
CA ALA A 302 15.62 10.89 0.32
C ALA A 302 16.74 11.74 0.95
N ASP A 303 16.51 13.04 1.12
CA ASP A 303 17.46 13.96 1.74
C ASP A 303 17.69 13.59 3.21
N LEU A 304 16.63 13.27 3.96
CA LEU A 304 16.72 12.80 5.34
C LEU A 304 17.44 11.43 5.43
N MET A 305 17.17 10.53 4.47
CA MET A 305 17.86 9.25 4.38
C MET A 305 19.37 9.42 4.11
N LEU A 306 19.77 10.38 3.30
CA LEU A 306 21.17 10.72 3.05
C LEU A 306 21.82 11.29 4.32
N GLU A 307 21.16 12.24 4.99
CA GLU A 307 21.63 12.81 6.26
C GLU A 307 21.85 11.74 7.32
N TYR A 308 20.92 10.77 7.41
CA TYR A 308 20.99 9.68 8.41
C TYR A 308 21.80 8.47 7.93
N LYS A 309 22.46 8.57 6.76
CA LYS A 309 23.31 7.53 6.18
C LYS A 309 22.58 6.21 5.87
N TYR A 310 21.27 6.30 5.59
CA TYR A 310 20.49 5.19 5.05
C TYR A 310 20.86 4.91 3.59
N ILE A 311 21.22 5.95 2.87
CA ILE A 311 21.82 5.90 1.53
C ILE A 311 23.16 6.62 1.52
N SER A 312 24.07 6.20 0.64
CA SER A 312 25.43 6.73 0.54
C SER A 312 25.59 7.83 -0.51
N SER A 313 24.61 8.01 -1.37
CA SER A 313 24.60 9.03 -2.42
C SER A 313 23.19 9.59 -2.60
N PRO A 314 23.06 10.83 -3.12
CA PRO A 314 21.75 11.43 -3.42
C PRO A 314 20.96 10.56 -4.41
N VAL A 315 19.65 10.51 -4.22
CA VAL A 315 18.68 9.85 -5.12
C VAL A 315 17.74 10.91 -5.66
N ASP A 316 17.58 10.95 -6.99
CA ASP A 316 16.53 11.76 -7.64
C ASP A 316 15.21 10.97 -7.61
N VAL A 317 14.34 11.33 -6.66
CA VAL A 317 13.04 10.66 -6.48
C VAL A 317 12.13 10.87 -7.70
N LYS A 318 12.29 11.98 -8.44
CA LYS A 318 11.49 12.24 -9.65
C LYS A 318 11.64 11.13 -10.69
N SER A 319 12.84 10.56 -10.82
CA SER A 319 13.12 9.46 -11.75
C SER A 319 12.40 8.15 -11.38
N MET A 320 11.95 8.02 -10.13
CA MET A 320 11.25 6.85 -9.63
C MET A 320 9.72 6.92 -9.83
N ILE A 321 9.20 8.09 -10.21
CA ILE A 321 7.74 8.33 -10.31
C ILE A 321 7.27 8.03 -11.73
N VAL A 322 6.18 7.25 -11.85
CA VAL A 322 5.39 7.16 -13.08
C VAL A 322 4.38 8.30 -13.06
N PRO A 323 4.44 9.22 -14.06
CA PRO A 323 3.47 10.30 -14.15
C PRO A 323 2.02 9.77 -14.23
N THR A 324 1.08 10.47 -13.61
CA THR A 324 -0.34 10.22 -13.85
C THR A 324 -0.68 10.63 -15.28
N SER A 325 -1.18 9.68 -16.07
CA SER A 325 -1.80 10.01 -17.35
C SER A 325 -3.12 10.72 -17.06
N GLY A 326 -3.22 12.00 -17.50
CA GLY A 326 -4.40 12.84 -17.35
C GLY A 326 -5.62 12.26 -18.07
#